data_3a901d5e34d77d7b4390eb20005d089a
#
_entry.id   3a901d5e34d77d7b4390eb20005d089a
#
_cell.length_a   1.000
_cell.length_b   1.000
_cell.length_c   1.000
_cell.angle_alpha   90.00
_cell.angle_beta   90.00
_cell.angle_gamma   90.00
#
_symmetry.space_group_name_H-M   'P 1'
#
loop_
_entity.id
_entity.type
_entity.pdbx_description
1 polymer ?
#
loop_
_entity_poly.entity_id
_entity_poly.type
_entity_poly.pdbx_seq_one_letter_code
_entity_poly.pdbx_strand_id
1 'polypeptide(L)'
;CLFFDESFEVVPSETWSDDSWYRDQEHRNPIKNEEYIVINEGSAEGVLIGGNLCTLNLLQGTEYMPDLSDSILFLEDDETSEIVNFDRDLQSLIHQPGFRGVKGIAIGRFQKASKATNSLIIQVIKTKHELDRLPVIANVDFGHTQSMITYPIGGRVRITVNGIVPKIEIIKH
;
A
#
# COMPACT_ATOMS: atom_id res chain seq x y z
N CYS A 1 -1.91 -7.84 -16.06
CA CYS A 1 -3.10 -7.00 -15.84
C CYS A 1 -3.27 -5.88 -16.86
N LEU A 2 -2.23 -5.36 -17.51
CA LEU A 2 -2.33 -4.25 -18.49
C LEU A 2 -3.19 -4.53 -19.73
N PHE A 3 -3.60 -5.78 -19.95
CA PHE A 3 -4.38 -6.21 -21.11
C PHE A 3 -5.72 -6.87 -20.74
N PHE A 4 -6.12 -6.80 -19.46
CA PHE A 4 -7.40 -7.36 -19.04
C PHE A 4 -8.44 -6.24 -18.91
N ASP A 5 -9.54 -6.38 -19.64
CA ASP A 5 -10.71 -5.49 -19.51
C ASP A 5 -11.66 -5.93 -18.37
N GLU A 6 -11.39 -7.09 -17.77
CA GLU A 6 -12.18 -7.66 -16.68
C GLU A 6 -11.57 -7.33 -15.31
N SER A 7 -12.40 -7.28 -14.29
CA SER A 7 -11.95 -7.16 -12.91
C SER A 7 -11.17 -8.41 -12.49
N PHE A 8 -10.16 -8.24 -11.65
CA PHE A 8 -9.41 -9.35 -11.06
C PHE A 8 -9.10 -9.13 -9.59
N GLU A 9 -9.10 -10.21 -8.84
CA GLU A 9 -8.73 -10.21 -7.43
C GLU A 9 -7.21 -10.32 -7.28
N VAL A 10 -6.64 -9.46 -6.44
CA VAL A 10 -5.23 -9.55 -6.06
C VAL A 10 -5.10 -10.55 -4.91
N VAL A 11 -4.52 -11.69 -5.21
CA VAL A 11 -4.32 -12.79 -4.25
C VAL A 11 -2.92 -12.69 -3.66
N PRO A 12 -2.74 -12.86 -2.34
CA PRO A 12 -1.42 -12.93 -1.73
C PRO A 12 -0.56 -14.04 -2.35
N SER A 13 0.70 -13.76 -2.61
CA SER A 13 1.67 -14.76 -3.07
C SER A 13 1.98 -15.76 -1.94
N GLU A 14 2.37 -16.99 -2.28
CA GLU A 14 2.74 -18.01 -1.29
C GLU A 14 4.02 -17.65 -0.53
N THR A 15 4.93 -16.95 -1.21
CA THR A 15 6.23 -16.55 -0.65
C THR A 15 6.58 -15.13 -1.06
N TRP A 16 7.47 -14.51 -0.29
CA TRP A 16 8.05 -13.22 -0.60
C TRP A 16 9.55 -13.18 -0.34
N SER A 17 10.27 -12.21 -0.89
CA SER A 17 11.68 -11.95 -0.63
C SER A 17 11.98 -10.45 -0.81
N ASP A 18 12.92 -9.95 -0.02
CA ASP A 18 13.54 -8.64 -0.19
C ASP A 18 15.01 -8.72 -0.64
N ASP A 19 15.43 -9.90 -1.11
CA ASP A 19 16.75 -10.07 -1.69
C ASP A 19 16.92 -9.21 -2.95
N SER A 20 18.12 -8.69 -3.16
CA SER A 20 18.47 -7.88 -4.32
C SER A 20 18.51 -8.75 -5.59
N TRP A 21 17.34 -9.12 -6.13
CA TRP A 21 17.18 -10.00 -7.29
C TRP A 21 17.99 -9.54 -8.53
N TYR A 22 18.21 -8.25 -8.67
CA TYR A 22 19.01 -7.66 -9.76
C TYR A 22 20.51 -7.91 -9.61
N ARG A 23 20.97 -8.35 -8.45
CA ARG A 23 22.37 -8.73 -8.19
C ARG A 23 22.58 -10.23 -8.28
N ASP A 24 21.67 -11.02 -7.73
CA ASP A 24 21.76 -12.47 -7.71
C ASP A 24 20.36 -13.08 -7.77
N GLN A 25 20.06 -13.72 -8.90
CA GLN A 25 18.77 -14.37 -9.13
C GLN A 25 18.75 -15.83 -8.70
N GLU A 26 19.92 -16.46 -8.57
CA GLU A 26 20.04 -17.88 -8.31
C GLU A 26 19.99 -18.23 -6.80
N HIS A 27 20.50 -17.33 -5.94
CA HIS A 27 20.63 -17.57 -4.51
C HIS A 27 19.64 -16.71 -3.71
N ARG A 28 18.37 -16.81 -4.05
CA ARG A 28 17.30 -16.10 -3.33
C ARG A 28 16.74 -16.93 -2.21
N ASN A 29 16.35 -16.29 -1.11
CA ASN A 29 15.77 -16.92 0.06
C ASN A 29 14.27 -16.53 0.19
N PRO A 30 13.37 -17.22 -0.52
CA PRO A 30 11.95 -16.94 -0.39
C PRO A 30 11.47 -17.31 1.02
N ILE A 31 10.67 -16.44 1.60
CA ILE A 31 10.07 -16.56 2.91
C ILE A 31 8.59 -16.84 2.74
N LYS A 32 8.02 -17.71 3.55
CA LYS A 32 6.58 -17.95 3.54
C LYS A 32 5.85 -16.62 3.81
N ASN A 33 4.85 -16.31 2.98
CA ASN A 33 4.01 -15.13 3.17
C ASN A 33 3.09 -15.32 4.39
N GLU A 34 3.04 -14.29 5.25
CA GLU A 34 2.21 -14.27 6.47
C GLU A 34 0.79 -13.72 6.20
N GLU A 35 0.45 -13.54 4.91
CA GLU A 35 -0.78 -12.92 4.45
C GLU A 35 -0.86 -11.40 4.70
N TYR A 36 -1.96 -10.79 4.26
CA TYR A 36 -2.20 -9.37 4.48
C TYR A 36 -2.64 -9.10 5.92
N ILE A 37 -2.24 -7.97 6.47
CA ILE A 37 -2.63 -7.56 7.82
C ILE A 37 -3.85 -6.64 7.72
N VAL A 38 -4.92 -7.01 8.39
CA VAL A 38 -6.06 -6.13 8.60
C VAL A 38 -5.76 -5.19 9.76
N ILE A 39 -5.71 -3.88 9.49
CA ILE A 39 -5.54 -2.87 10.53
C ILE A 39 -6.86 -2.23 10.88
N ASN A 40 -7.66 -1.85 9.89
CA ASN A 40 -9.03 -1.37 10.08
C ASN A 40 -9.96 -2.10 9.11
N GLU A 41 -11.09 -2.56 9.63
CA GLU A 41 -12.14 -3.18 8.83
C GLU A 41 -12.93 -2.15 8.02
N GLY A 42 -13.63 -2.61 7.00
CA GLY A 42 -14.51 -1.81 6.17
C GLY A 42 -14.48 -2.25 4.71
N SER A 43 -15.25 -1.56 3.90
CA SER A 43 -15.22 -1.73 2.45
C SER A 43 -15.28 -0.37 1.77
N ALA A 44 -14.44 -0.20 0.76
CA ALA A 44 -14.39 1.02 -0.01
C ALA A 44 -13.98 0.75 -1.46
N GLU A 45 -14.45 1.62 -2.33
CA GLU A 45 -14.09 1.66 -3.75
C GLU A 45 -13.68 3.07 -4.11
N GLY A 46 -12.62 3.21 -4.91
CA GLY A 46 -12.09 4.50 -5.32
C GLY A 46 -11.10 4.41 -6.46
N VAL A 47 -10.60 5.56 -6.85
CA VAL A 47 -9.49 5.67 -7.81
C VAL A 47 -8.21 5.21 -7.14
N LEU A 48 -7.45 4.36 -7.80
CA LEU A 48 -6.16 3.91 -7.31
C LEU A 48 -5.11 5.00 -7.49
N ILE A 49 -4.61 5.54 -6.39
CA ILE A 49 -3.51 6.52 -6.34
C ILE A 49 -2.43 5.95 -5.42
N GLY A 50 -1.17 6.14 -5.76
CA GLY A 50 -0.12 5.72 -4.84
C GLY A 50 1.23 5.54 -5.49
N GLY A 51 2.08 4.82 -4.78
CA GLY A 51 3.48 4.54 -5.06
C GLY A 51 4.32 4.71 -3.80
N ASN A 52 5.61 4.99 -3.98
CA ASN A 52 6.51 5.31 -2.88
C ASN A 52 6.05 6.60 -2.19
N LEU A 53 5.79 6.52 -0.88
CA LEU A 53 5.18 7.61 -0.12
C LEU A 53 6.09 8.84 -0.05
N CYS A 54 7.38 8.63 0.17
CA CYS A 54 8.37 9.71 0.19
C CYS A 54 8.38 10.43 -1.16
N THR A 55 8.37 9.70 -2.26
CA THR A 55 8.35 10.27 -3.63
C THR A 55 7.03 10.99 -3.92
N LEU A 56 5.88 10.42 -3.52
CA LEU A 56 4.58 11.06 -3.70
C LEU A 56 4.52 12.42 -2.97
N ASN A 57 5.11 12.48 -1.77
CA ASN A 57 5.14 13.71 -0.99
C ASN A 57 5.95 14.86 -1.65
N LEU A 58 6.90 14.54 -2.54
CA LEU A 58 7.63 15.56 -3.31
C LEU A 58 6.71 16.35 -4.26
N LEU A 59 5.54 15.82 -4.58
CA LEU A 59 4.57 16.49 -5.44
C LEU A 59 3.69 17.49 -4.70
N GLN A 60 3.68 17.48 -3.35
CA GLN A 60 2.85 18.36 -2.55
C GLN A 60 3.13 19.83 -2.85
N GLY A 61 2.04 20.60 -3.07
CA GLY A 61 2.13 22.01 -3.43
C GLY A 61 2.48 22.28 -4.88
N THR A 62 2.60 21.26 -5.72
CA THR A 62 2.80 21.39 -7.16
C THR A 62 1.51 21.05 -7.93
N GLU A 63 1.45 21.44 -9.21
CA GLU A 63 0.37 21.05 -10.13
C GLU A 63 0.35 19.54 -10.46
N TYR A 64 1.42 18.81 -10.12
CA TYR A 64 1.55 17.36 -10.37
C TYR A 64 0.98 16.51 -9.24
N MET A 65 0.61 17.12 -8.09
CA MET A 65 -0.01 16.37 -7.00
C MET A 65 -1.37 15.84 -7.44
N PRO A 66 -1.58 14.51 -7.44
CA PRO A 66 -2.88 13.96 -7.83
C PRO A 66 -3.99 14.39 -6.85
N ASP A 67 -5.21 14.49 -7.36
CA ASP A 67 -6.37 14.67 -6.50
C ASP A 67 -6.60 13.39 -5.70
N LEU A 68 -6.52 13.49 -4.39
CA LEU A 68 -6.72 12.36 -3.47
C LEU A 68 -8.20 12.09 -3.19
N SER A 69 -9.11 12.93 -3.67
CA SER A 69 -10.55 12.74 -3.49
C SER A 69 -11.01 11.47 -4.20
N ASP A 70 -11.94 10.74 -3.58
CA ASP A 70 -12.48 9.47 -4.13
C ASP A 70 -11.41 8.39 -4.36
N SER A 71 -10.29 8.40 -3.61
CA SER A 71 -9.17 7.49 -3.85
C SER A 71 -9.05 6.37 -2.82
N ILE A 72 -8.45 5.27 -3.27
CA ILE A 72 -7.79 4.25 -2.44
C ILE A 72 -6.29 4.44 -2.62
N LEU A 73 -5.59 4.67 -1.52
CA LEU A 73 -4.16 4.90 -1.55
C LEU A 73 -3.38 3.59 -1.46
N PHE A 74 -2.48 3.35 -2.41
CA PHE A 74 -1.49 2.27 -2.37
C PHE A 74 -0.15 2.89 -2.03
N LEU A 75 0.28 2.73 -0.77
CA LEU A 75 1.47 3.39 -0.24
C LEU A 75 2.53 2.35 0.13
N GLU A 76 3.75 2.60 -0.25
CA GLU A 76 4.91 1.79 0.15
C GLU A 76 6.13 2.68 0.38
N ASP A 77 7.20 2.12 0.91
CA ASP A 77 8.47 2.81 1.03
C ASP A 77 9.63 1.81 0.90
N ASP A 78 10.84 2.30 0.68
CA ASP A 78 12.03 1.49 0.47
C ASP A 78 12.80 1.18 1.78
N GLU A 79 13.90 0.45 1.66
CA GLU A 79 14.74 0.03 2.78
C GLU A 79 15.43 1.20 3.51
N THR A 80 15.56 2.36 2.87
CA THR A 80 16.21 3.55 3.46
C THR A 80 15.25 4.35 4.33
N SER A 81 13.95 4.09 4.20
CA SER A 81 12.89 4.74 4.96
C SER A 81 12.58 3.94 6.23
N GLU A 82 13.07 4.41 7.35
CA GLU A 82 12.67 3.85 8.64
C GLU A 82 11.19 4.17 8.95
N ILE A 83 10.56 3.37 9.81
CA ILE A 83 9.14 3.53 10.18
C ILE A 83 8.79 4.94 10.68
N VAL A 84 9.73 5.65 11.29
CA VAL A 84 9.54 7.05 11.73
C VAL A 84 9.45 8.03 10.57
N ASN A 85 10.09 7.72 9.44
CA ASN A 85 9.97 8.51 8.21
C ASN A 85 8.60 8.26 7.58
N PHE A 86 8.20 6.99 7.44
CA PHE A 86 6.88 6.62 6.96
C PHE A 86 5.76 7.28 7.79
N ASP A 87 5.90 7.30 9.12
CA ASP A 87 4.95 7.96 10.03
C ASP A 87 4.80 9.46 9.72
N ARG A 88 5.92 10.18 9.57
CA ARG A 88 5.91 11.61 9.24
C ARG A 88 5.36 11.88 7.85
N ASP A 89 5.75 11.07 6.88
CA ASP A 89 5.34 11.21 5.49
C ASP A 89 3.85 10.92 5.33
N LEU A 90 3.34 9.93 6.03
CA LEU A 90 1.90 9.66 6.09
C LEU A 90 1.14 10.83 6.74
N GLN A 91 1.66 11.39 7.84
CA GLN A 91 1.06 12.56 8.46
C GLN A 91 1.07 13.78 7.54
N SER A 92 2.15 13.97 6.77
CA SER A 92 2.23 15.03 5.76
C SER A 92 1.16 14.87 4.68
N LEU A 93 0.96 13.63 4.20
CA LEU A 93 -0.07 13.32 3.22
C LEU A 93 -1.48 13.56 3.78
N ILE A 94 -1.74 13.17 5.04
CA ILE A 94 -3.01 13.39 5.74
C ILE A 94 -3.37 14.88 5.81
N HIS A 95 -2.39 15.76 5.92
CA HIS A 95 -2.60 17.20 5.96
C HIS A 95 -2.99 17.81 4.60
N GLN A 96 -2.91 17.06 3.50
CA GLN A 96 -3.35 17.58 2.20
C GLN A 96 -4.86 17.75 2.16
N PRO A 97 -5.37 18.86 1.56
CA PRO A 97 -6.81 19.15 1.52
C PRO A 97 -7.66 18.01 0.93
N GLY A 98 -7.15 17.34 -0.11
CA GLY A 98 -7.83 16.22 -0.78
C GLY A 98 -7.90 14.94 0.06
N PHE A 99 -7.10 14.80 1.12
CA PHE A 99 -7.04 13.59 1.94
C PHE A 99 -8.39 13.26 2.61
N ARG A 100 -9.21 14.24 2.89
CA ARG A 100 -10.57 14.02 3.45
C ARG A 100 -11.48 13.18 2.56
N GLY A 101 -11.16 13.09 1.27
CA GLY A 101 -11.88 12.29 0.29
C GLY A 101 -11.27 10.89 0.08
N VAL A 102 -10.17 10.56 0.76
CA VAL A 102 -9.57 9.21 0.74
C VAL A 102 -10.55 8.21 1.37
N LYS A 103 -10.71 7.06 0.73
CA LYS A 103 -11.69 6.03 1.13
C LYS A 103 -11.07 4.79 1.73
N GLY A 104 -9.78 4.55 1.53
CA GLY A 104 -9.09 3.38 2.08
C GLY A 104 -7.60 3.41 1.76
N ILE A 105 -6.84 2.55 2.43
CA ILE A 105 -5.39 2.48 2.28
C ILE A 105 -4.93 1.03 2.20
N ALA A 106 -4.12 0.72 1.21
CA ALA A 106 -3.30 -0.49 1.12
C ALA A 106 -1.84 -0.11 1.30
N ILE A 107 -1.15 -0.76 2.23
CA ILE A 107 0.26 -0.54 2.51
C ILE A 107 1.05 -1.73 1.96
N GLY A 108 2.03 -1.45 1.11
CA GLY A 108 2.96 -2.44 0.58
C GLY A 108 3.82 -3.07 1.67
N ARG A 109 4.41 -4.21 1.35
CA ARG A 109 5.32 -4.90 2.26
C ARG A 109 6.64 -4.16 2.36
N PHE A 110 7.06 -3.84 3.57
CA PHE A 110 8.37 -3.24 3.82
C PHE A 110 9.50 -4.28 3.72
N GLN A 111 10.65 -3.83 3.24
CA GLN A 111 11.89 -4.60 3.29
C GLN A 111 12.37 -4.73 4.75
N LYS A 112 13.03 -5.82 5.10
CA LYS A 112 13.53 -6.09 6.46
C LYS A 112 14.51 -5.02 6.95
N ALA A 113 15.31 -4.47 6.04
CA ALA A 113 16.29 -3.43 6.38
C ALA A 113 15.65 -2.16 6.92
N SER A 114 14.41 -1.83 6.55
CA SER A 114 13.66 -0.70 7.09
C SER A 114 13.29 -0.85 8.57
N LYS A 115 13.36 -2.07 9.12
CA LYS A 115 12.96 -2.41 10.50
C LYS A 115 11.48 -2.09 10.82
N ALA A 116 10.66 -1.88 9.80
CA ALA A 116 9.23 -1.65 9.93
C ALA A 116 8.52 -2.98 10.24
N THR A 117 8.36 -3.28 11.53
CA THR A 117 7.64 -4.48 11.97
C THR A 117 6.13 -4.28 11.84
N ASN A 118 5.38 -5.38 11.72
CA ASN A 118 3.91 -5.35 11.67
C ASN A 118 3.29 -4.56 12.84
N SER A 119 3.83 -4.73 14.05
CA SER A 119 3.37 -4.00 15.24
C SER A 119 3.60 -2.49 15.13
N LEU A 120 4.73 -2.07 14.57
CA LEU A 120 5.01 -0.65 14.37
C LEU A 120 4.13 -0.04 13.29
N ILE A 121 3.88 -0.75 12.19
CA ILE A 121 2.96 -0.29 11.15
C ILE A 121 1.55 -0.11 11.71
N ILE A 122 1.06 -1.11 12.46
CA ILE A 122 -0.24 -1.01 13.14
C ILE A 122 -0.28 0.19 14.08
N GLN A 123 0.77 0.39 14.88
CA GLN A 123 0.87 1.52 15.81
C GLN A 123 0.81 2.86 15.07
N VAL A 124 1.58 3.04 14.00
CA VAL A 124 1.57 4.26 13.18
C VAL A 124 0.15 4.56 12.69
N ILE A 125 -0.54 3.58 12.12
CA ILE A 125 -1.90 3.78 11.62
C ILE A 125 -2.87 4.13 12.76
N LYS A 126 -2.81 3.41 13.88
CA LYS A 126 -3.72 3.61 15.03
C LYS A 126 -3.51 4.94 15.79
N THR A 127 -2.39 5.61 15.58
CA THR A 127 -2.19 6.96 16.14
C THR A 127 -2.84 8.07 15.32
N LYS A 128 -3.35 7.75 14.12
CA LYS A 128 -3.94 8.72 13.18
C LYS A 128 -5.47 8.62 13.17
N HIS A 129 -6.12 9.48 13.94
CA HIS A 129 -7.59 9.47 14.06
C HIS A 129 -8.31 9.71 12.73
N GLU A 130 -7.68 10.36 11.77
CA GLU A 130 -8.22 10.56 10.42
C GLU A 130 -8.44 9.23 9.68
N LEU A 131 -7.72 8.17 10.10
CA LEU A 131 -7.79 6.84 9.49
C LEU A 131 -8.78 5.90 10.19
N ASP A 132 -9.35 6.26 11.33
CA ASP A 132 -10.17 5.36 12.16
C ASP A 132 -11.36 4.73 11.42
N ARG A 133 -11.88 5.42 10.40
CA ARG A 133 -13.05 4.98 9.63
C ARG A 133 -12.72 4.43 8.25
N LEU A 134 -11.45 4.41 7.88
CA LEU A 134 -11.01 3.91 6.58
C LEU A 134 -10.61 2.43 6.70
N PRO A 135 -10.99 1.57 5.76
CA PRO A 135 -10.37 0.24 5.66
C PRO A 135 -8.88 0.41 5.39
N VAL A 136 -8.05 -0.25 6.21
CA VAL A 136 -6.59 -0.21 6.08
C VAL A 136 -6.05 -1.63 6.16
N ILE A 137 -5.28 -2.01 5.15
CA ILE A 137 -4.57 -3.29 5.08
C ILE A 137 -3.08 -3.05 4.85
N ALA A 138 -2.24 -3.96 5.31
CA ALA A 138 -0.79 -3.89 5.12
C ALA A 138 -0.22 -5.23 4.65
N ASN A 139 1.07 -5.25 4.35
CA ASN A 139 1.81 -6.37 3.76
C ASN A 139 1.27 -6.80 2.38
N VAL A 140 0.69 -5.87 1.63
CA VAL A 140 0.24 -6.15 0.27
C VAL A 140 1.47 -6.31 -0.65
N ASP A 141 1.38 -7.25 -1.59
CA ASP A 141 2.50 -7.64 -2.45
C ASP A 141 2.78 -6.59 -3.55
N PHE A 142 3.21 -5.41 -3.16
CA PHE A 142 3.74 -4.37 -4.02
C PHE A 142 4.83 -3.56 -3.30
N GLY A 143 5.59 -2.75 -4.06
CA GLY A 143 6.68 -1.95 -3.56
C GLY A 143 8.04 -2.59 -3.85
N HIS A 144 8.94 -2.59 -2.86
CA HIS A 144 10.32 -3.01 -3.02
C HIS A 144 10.60 -4.46 -2.62
N THR A 145 9.57 -5.26 -2.37
CA THR A 145 9.70 -6.70 -2.11
C THR A 145 9.16 -7.52 -3.29
N GLN A 146 9.64 -8.74 -3.45
CA GLN A 146 9.03 -9.72 -4.36
C GLN A 146 8.18 -10.71 -3.56
N SER A 147 7.02 -11.12 -3.99
CA SER A 147 6.39 -10.88 -5.29
C SER A 147 5.82 -9.47 -5.39
N MET A 148 5.71 -8.94 -6.61
CA MET A 148 5.13 -7.62 -6.88
C MET A 148 3.99 -7.75 -7.86
N ILE A 149 2.87 -7.11 -7.57
CA ILE A 149 1.81 -6.89 -8.54
C ILE A 149 2.05 -5.59 -9.32
N THR A 150 1.63 -5.58 -10.57
CA THR A 150 1.48 -4.35 -11.34
C THR A 150 0.05 -3.85 -11.16
N TYR A 151 -0.13 -2.59 -10.81
CA TYR A 151 -1.45 -1.98 -10.63
C TYR A 151 -1.59 -0.68 -11.44
N PRO A 152 -2.80 -0.38 -11.95
CA PRO A 152 -3.03 0.79 -12.80
C PRO A 152 -3.28 2.04 -11.96
N ILE A 153 -2.33 2.97 -11.91
CA ILE A 153 -2.57 4.30 -11.34
C ILE A 153 -3.67 5.00 -12.15
N GLY A 154 -4.67 5.54 -11.47
CA GLY A 154 -5.86 6.15 -12.08
C GLY A 154 -6.97 5.14 -12.40
N GLY A 155 -6.70 3.84 -12.28
CA GLY A 155 -7.73 2.79 -12.36
C GLY A 155 -8.65 2.78 -11.15
N ARG A 156 -9.65 1.90 -11.14
CA ARG A 156 -10.54 1.74 -9.99
C ARG A 156 -10.24 0.46 -9.23
N VAL A 157 -10.24 0.56 -7.92
CA VAL A 157 -9.96 -0.56 -7.02
C VAL A 157 -11.00 -0.60 -5.90
N ARG A 158 -11.31 -1.80 -5.45
CA ARG A 158 -12.11 -2.05 -4.24
C ARG A 158 -11.28 -2.78 -3.21
N ILE A 159 -11.35 -2.33 -1.97
CA ILE A 159 -10.86 -3.05 -0.79
C ILE A 159 -12.07 -3.48 0.02
N THR A 160 -12.12 -4.77 0.39
CA THR A 160 -13.16 -5.31 1.27
C THR A 160 -12.48 -6.04 2.41
N VAL A 161 -12.71 -5.56 3.62
CA VAL A 161 -12.14 -6.08 4.86
C VAL A 161 -13.28 -6.43 5.81
N ASN A 162 -13.87 -7.60 5.60
CA ASN A 162 -14.97 -8.12 6.41
C ASN A 162 -14.54 -9.48 7.00
N GLY A 163 -13.86 -9.46 8.14
CA GLY A 163 -13.33 -10.67 8.79
C GLY A 163 -11.84 -10.90 8.54
N ILE A 164 -11.42 -12.18 8.46
CA ILE A 164 -10.01 -12.59 8.55
C ILE A 164 -9.23 -12.34 7.25
N VAL A 165 -9.88 -12.48 6.10
CA VAL A 165 -9.20 -12.40 4.79
C VAL A 165 -9.66 -11.16 4.03
N PRO A 166 -8.79 -10.13 3.91
CA PRO A 166 -9.11 -8.96 3.12
C PRO A 166 -9.04 -9.29 1.62
N LYS A 167 -9.88 -8.62 0.84
CA LYS A 167 -9.87 -8.71 -0.62
C LYS A 167 -9.51 -7.38 -1.24
N ILE A 168 -8.66 -7.44 -2.26
CA ILE A 168 -8.35 -6.31 -3.14
C ILE A 168 -8.79 -6.71 -4.54
N GLU A 169 -9.61 -5.90 -5.17
CA GLU A 169 -10.11 -6.14 -6.52
C GLU A 169 -9.80 -4.93 -7.40
N ILE A 170 -9.02 -5.14 -8.45
CA ILE A 170 -8.84 -4.14 -9.52
C ILE A 170 -10.07 -4.24 -10.42
N ILE A 171 -10.89 -3.19 -10.44
CA ILE A 171 -12.20 -3.20 -11.13
C ILE A 171 -12.05 -2.69 -12.57
N LYS A 172 -11.19 -1.70 -12.74
CA LYS A 172 -10.99 -1.05 -14.04
C LYS A 172 -9.57 -0.49 -14.15
N HIS A 173 -9.02 -0.59 -15.33
CA HIS A 173 -7.73 -0.01 -15.73
C HIS A 173 -7.89 1.41 -16.25
#